data_5a6b233c66337a8a480931e3df0b5417
#
_entry.id   5a6b233c66337a8a480931e3df0b5417
#
_cell.length_a   1.000
_cell.length_b   1.000
_cell.length_c   1.000
_cell.angle_alpha   90.00
_cell.angle_beta   90.00
_cell.angle_gamma   90.00
#
_symmetry.space_group_name_H-M   'P 1'
#
loop_
_entity.id
_entity.type
_entity.pdbx_description
1 polymer ?
#
loop_
_entity_poly.entity_id
_entity_poly.type
_entity_poly.pdbx_seq_one_letter_code
_entity_poly.pdbx_strand_id
1 'polypeptide(L)'
;MKNVKLIAFDLDGTLTQHKEPLTEENRCVLEALAQRYQLLMVGAGQTRRIFRQLGEFPIDIIGNYGLQYARYDAQTQDLQVMRDLQLPCDRDSVEQRVTQLRGRFGWETYAGENVEYHPSGCVTFPVLGTKAVQQDKLSFDPDRKKRRAVYEQVVAAFPEYHVFVGGSSSFDMAPKPYNKYHALDEYCRELGITHEQVVYVGDDYGPGGNDESVYLSDITFITVDDYRTFGEKMAPLLAD
;
A
#
# COMPACT_ATOMS: atom_id res chain seq x y z
N MET A 1 11.37 -22.33 -5.54
CA MET A 1 12.02 -21.08 -6.03
C MET A 1 13.42 -21.04 -5.44
N LYS A 2 14.41 -21.48 -6.21
CA LYS A 2 15.80 -21.55 -5.71
C LYS A 2 16.39 -20.13 -5.66
N ASN A 3 16.84 -19.70 -4.51
CA ASN A 3 17.57 -18.44 -4.25
C ASN A 3 16.77 -17.26 -3.65
N VAL A 4 15.52 -17.42 -3.28
CA VAL A 4 14.75 -16.35 -2.60
C VAL A 4 15.37 -16.07 -1.23
N LYS A 5 15.59 -14.79 -0.94
CA LYS A 5 16.10 -14.30 0.34
C LYS A 5 15.07 -13.43 1.07
N LEU A 6 14.29 -12.66 0.32
CA LEU A 6 13.34 -11.68 0.80
C LEU A 6 11.95 -11.98 0.27
N ILE A 7 10.96 -11.97 1.15
CA ILE A 7 9.56 -11.95 0.78
C ILE A 7 8.95 -10.65 1.29
N ALA A 8 8.44 -9.84 0.36
CA ALA A 8 7.76 -8.60 0.67
C ALA A 8 6.25 -8.74 0.46
N PHE A 9 5.45 -8.13 1.31
CA PHE A 9 4.00 -8.28 1.32
C PHE A 9 3.29 -6.94 1.28
N ASP A 10 2.16 -6.88 0.56
CA ASP A 10 1.09 -5.95 0.88
C ASP A 10 0.30 -6.44 2.10
N LEU A 11 -0.54 -5.57 2.67
CA LEU A 11 -1.31 -5.83 3.89
C LEU A 11 -2.78 -6.10 3.60
N ASP A 12 -3.49 -5.02 3.23
CA ASP A 12 -4.95 -4.97 3.14
C ASP A 12 -5.46 -5.67 1.86
N GLY A 13 -6.06 -6.83 1.96
CA GLY A 13 -6.48 -7.69 0.84
C GLY A 13 -5.56 -8.89 0.64
N THR A 14 -4.30 -8.77 1.05
CA THR A 14 -3.26 -9.79 0.88
C THR A 14 -3.08 -10.64 2.15
N LEU A 15 -2.78 -10.02 3.28
CA LEU A 15 -2.59 -10.70 4.58
C LEU A 15 -3.81 -10.61 5.49
N THR A 16 -4.56 -9.52 5.35
CA THR A 16 -5.72 -9.22 6.19
C THR A 16 -6.91 -8.81 5.33
N GLN A 17 -8.11 -8.95 5.87
CA GLN A 17 -9.23 -8.18 5.36
C GLN A 17 -8.95 -6.68 5.53
N HIS A 18 -9.46 -5.86 4.64
CA HIS A 18 -9.19 -4.41 4.66
C HIS A 18 -9.46 -3.78 6.03
N LYS A 19 -8.41 -3.22 6.63
CA LYS A 19 -8.40 -2.60 7.97
C LYS A 19 -8.74 -3.53 9.15
N GLU A 20 -8.80 -4.84 8.93
CA GLU A 20 -8.99 -5.82 10.00
C GLU A 20 -7.65 -6.37 10.50
N PRO A 21 -7.59 -6.90 11.73
CA PRO A 21 -6.40 -7.52 12.25
C PRO A 21 -5.94 -8.75 11.45
N LEU A 22 -4.65 -9.07 11.54
CA LEU A 22 -4.09 -10.30 11.03
C LEU A 22 -4.76 -11.51 11.69
N THR A 23 -5.20 -12.48 10.88
CA THR A 23 -5.76 -13.73 11.39
C THR A 23 -4.67 -14.63 11.96
N GLU A 24 -5.03 -15.50 12.91
CA GLU A 24 -4.08 -16.47 13.48
C GLU A 24 -3.54 -17.44 12.42
N GLU A 25 -4.38 -17.82 11.46
CA GLU A 25 -3.98 -18.70 10.36
C GLU A 25 -2.86 -18.07 9.52
N ASN A 26 -3.04 -16.82 9.07
CA ASN A 26 -2.02 -16.13 8.28
C ASN A 26 -0.78 -15.77 9.12
N ARG A 27 -0.95 -15.52 10.42
CA ARG A 27 0.16 -15.35 11.36
C ARG A 27 1.06 -16.59 11.41
N CYS A 28 0.49 -17.78 11.57
CA CYS A 28 1.25 -19.03 11.57
C CYS A 28 2.03 -19.22 10.25
N VAL A 29 1.45 -18.84 9.11
CA VAL A 29 2.15 -18.89 7.81
C VAL A 29 3.33 -17.93 7.78
N LEU A 30 3.15 -16.68 8.24
CA LEU A 30 4.26 -15.71 8.35
C LEU A 30 5.37 -16.20 9.29
N GLU A 31 5.03 -16.81 10.42
CA GLU A 31 6.00 -17.39 11.37
C GLU A 31 6.81 -18.52 10.71
N ALA A 32 6.18 -19.38 9.93
CA ALA A 32 6.87 -20.43 9.18
C ALA A 32 7.79 -19.87 8.08
N LEU A 33 7.37 -18.83 7.36
CA LEU A 33 8.19 -18.15 6.36
C LEU A 33 9.38 -17.45 6.99
N ALA A 34 9.20 -16.80 8.16
CA ALA A 34 10.25 -16.09 8.88
C ALA A 34 11.40 -17.00 9.35
N GLN A 35 11.19 -18.32 9.42
CA GLN A 35 12.27 -19.27 9.73
C GLN A 35 13.26 -19.47 8.57
N ARG A 36 12.87 -19.06 7.36
CA ARG A 36 13.62 -19.35 6.12
C ARG A 36 14.01 -18.10 5.34
N TYR A 37 13.21 -17.05 5.44
CA TYR A 37 13.32 -15.85 4.62
C TYR A 37 13.33 -14.60 5.49
N GLN A 38 13.97 -13.55 4.99
CA GLN A 38 13.70 -12.22 5.50
C GLN A 38 12.31 -11.78 5.04
N LEU A 39 11.53 -11.20 5.95
CA LEU A 39 10.19 -10.71 5.66
C LEU A 39 10.18 -9.18 5.70
N LEU A 40 9.40 -8.57 4.81
CA LEU A 40 9.21 -7.13 4.73
C LEU A 40 7.75 -6.80 4.45
N MET A 41 7.18 -5.88 5.20
CA MET A 41 5.88 -5.29 4.88
C MET A 41 6.06 -4.01 4.06
N VAL A 42 5.33 -3.86 2.95
CA VAL A 42 5.34 -2.67 2.10
C VAL A 42 3.92 -2.16 1.90
N GLY A 43 3.53 -1.13 2.64
CA GLY A 43 2.15 -0.67 2.70
C GLY A 43 1.95 0.82 2.39
N ALA A 44 0.69 1.16 2.07
CA ALA A 44 0.25 2.54 1.85
C ALA A 44 0.10 3.35 3.15
N GLY A 45 -0.12 2.68 4.28
CA GLY A 45 -0.36 3.31 5.58
C GLY A 45 0.91 3.61 6.37
N GLN A 46 0.73 4.31 7.49
CA GLN A 46 1.83 4.58 8.43
C GLN A 46 2.36 3.28 9.06
N THR A 47 3.67 3.19 9.26
CA THR A 47 4.35 2.01 9.82
C THR A 47 3.74 1.55 11.15
N ARG A 48 3.44 2.47 12.07
CA ARG A 48 2.85 2.16 13.37
C ARG A 48 1.42 1.60 13.27
N ARG A 49 0.61 2.09 12.30
CA ARG A 49 -0.73 1.56 12.04
C ARG A 49 -0.63 0.13 11.51
N ILE A 50 0.25 -0.09 10.53
CA ILE A 50 0.49 -1.41 9.93
C ILE A 50 0.94 -2.40 11.01
N PHE A 51 1.89 -2.02 11.87
CA PHE A 51 2.41 -2.87 12.93
C PHE A 51 1.31 -3.35 13.89
N ARG A 52 0.42 -2.42 14.33
CA ARG A 52 -0.71 -2.77 15.18
C ARG A 52 -1.69 -3.70 14.46
N GLN A 53 -1.98 -3.48 13.18
CA GLN A 53 -2.87 -4.32 12.39
C GLN A 53 -2.31 -5.73 12.21
N LEU A 54 -0.98 -5.88 12.14
CA LEU A 54 -0.27 -7.17 12.13
C LEU A 54 -0.21 -7.86 13.51
N GLY A 55 -0.85 -7.29 14.55
CA GLY A 55 -0.76 -7.81 15.92
C GLY A 55 0.67 -7.77 16.45
N GLU A 56 1.41 -6.71 16.11
CA GLU A 56 2.81 -6.47 16.50
C GLU A 56 3.76 -7.61 16.07
N PHE A 57 3.46 -8.21 14.92
CA PHE A 57 4.32 -9.24 14.33
C PHE A 57 5.73 -8.71 14.07
N PRO A 58 6.81 -9.46 14.41
CA PRO A 58 8.20 -9.02 14.28
C PRO A 58 8.68 -8.96 12.82
N ILE A 59 8.41 -7.85 12.16
CA ILE A 59 8.71 -7.64 10.74
C ILE A 59 9.12 -6.17 10.50
N ASP A 60 10.07 -5.96 9.60
CA ASP A 60 10.40 -4.63 9.09
C ASP A 60 9.25 -4.08 8.24
N ILE A 61 8.99 -2.77 8.33
CA ILE A 61 7.84 -2.16 7.68
C ILE A 61 8.25 -0.91 6.90
N ILE A 62 7.95 -0.91 5.62
CA ILE A 62 7.92 0.29 4.78
C ILE A 62 6.47 0.78 4.72
N GLY A 63 6.23 2.00 5.13
CA GLY A 63 4.93 2.66 5.13
C GLY A 63 4.88 3.89 4.24
N ASN A 64 3.67 4.43 4.04
CA ASN A 64 3.44 5.63 3.23
C ASN A 64 4.17 5.56 1.87
N TYR A 65 4.05 4.42 1.17
CA TYR A 65 4.65 4.22 -0.16
C TYR A 65 6.18 4.38 -0.20
N GLY A 66 6.90 4.21 0.92
CA GLY A 66 8.34 4.38 1.03
C GLY A 66 8.80 5.64 1.75
N LEU A 67 7.89 6.56 2.07
CA LEU A 67 8.21 7.77 2.85
C LEU A 67 8.53 7.45 4.31
N GLN A 68 8.02 6.33 4.83
CA GLN A 68 8.37 5.81 6.15
C GLN A 68 9.04 4.43 6.04
N TYR A 69 10.05 4.21 6.88
CA TYR A 69 10.63 2.89 7.10
C TYR A 69 10.92 2.71 8.58
N ALA A 70 10.52 1.59 9.12
CA ALA A 70 10.80 1.20 10.49
C ALA A 70 11.29 -0.26 10.53
N ARG A 71 12.34 -0.50 11.31
CA ARG A 71 12.91 -1.81 11.57
C ARG A 71 12.37 -2.35 12.88
N TYR A 72 12.05 -3.64 12.91
CA TYR A 72 11.71 -4.31 14.17
C TYR A 72 12.96 -4.50 15.03
N ASP A 73 12.89 -4.05 16.27
CA ASP A 73 13.93 -4.27 17.28
C ASP A 73 13.50 -5.36 18.26
N ALA A 74 14.19 -6.49 18.21
CA ALA A 74 13.91 -7.64 19.07
C ALA A 74 14.20 -7.40 20.57
N GLN A 75 15.02 -6.39 20.91
CA GLN A 75 15.32 -6.07 22.30
C GLN A 75 14.18 -5.31 22.96
N THR A 76 13.60 -4.35 22.25
CA THR A 76 12.48 -3.56 22.73
C THR A 76 11.12 -4.16 22.37
N GLN A 77 11.10 -5.16 21.47
CA GLN A 77 9.90 -5.75 20.87
C GLN A 77 9.00 -4.70 20.20
N ASP A 78 9.61 -3.68 19.59
CA ASP A 78 8.91 -2.56 18.97
C ASP A 78 9.62 -2.08 17.69
N LEU A 79 9.00 -1.15 16.98
CA LEU A 79 9.57 -0.55 15.78
C LEU A 79 10.52 0.59 16.10
N GLN A 80 11.73 0.51 15.56
CA GLN A 80 12.66 1.64 15.48
C GLN A 80 12.45 2.36 14.13
N VAL A 81 12.09 3.64 14.19
CA VAL A 81 11.93 4.45 12.98
C VAL A 81 13.31 4.77 12.38
N MET A 82 13.53 4.34 11.15
CA MET A 82 14.77 4.55 10.39
C MET A 82 14.62 5.71 9.40
N ARG A 83 13.40 5.94 8.89
CA ARG A 83 13.07 7.01 7.95
C ARG A 83 11.64 7.48 8.19
N ASP A 84 11.44 8.79 8.23
CA ASP A 84 10.13 9.45 8.30
C ASP A 84 10.21 10.78 7.55
N LEU A 85 9.96 10.74 6.25
CA LEU A 85 10.05 11.89 5.37
C LEU A 85 8.74 12.69 5.41
N GLN A 86 8.91 14.02 5.47
CA GLN A 86 7.83 14.98 5.34
C GLN A 86 8.12 15.88 4.15
N LEU A 87 7.42 15.64 3.05
CA LEU A 87 7.59 16.39 1.81
C LEU A 87 6.57 17.53 1.73
N PRO A 88 6.96 18.68 1.16
CA PRO A 88 6.03 19.79 0.97
C PRO A 88 4.90 19.40 0.00
N CYS A 89 3.71 19.97 0.27
CA CYS A 89 2.55 19.85 -0.61
C CYS A 89 1.98 21.25 -0.86
N ASP A 90 1.82 21.61 -2.13
CA ASP A 90 1.10 22.83 -2.53
C ASP A 90 -0.41 22.59 -2.40
N ARG A 91 -0.93 22.86 -1.19
CA ARG A 91 -2.32 22.60 -0.83
C ARG A 91 -3.30 23.40 -1.69
N ASP A 92 -3.01 24.64 -1.99
CA ASP A 92 -3.90 25.51 -2.79
C ASP A 92 -4.05 24.98 -4.20
N SER A 93 -2.95 24.57 -4.82
CA SER A 93 -2.96 23.94 -6.15
C SER A 93 -3.69 22.59 -6.14
N VAL A 94 -3.49 21.76 -5.12
CA VAL A 94 -4.19 20.47 -4.99
C VAL A 94 -5.69 20.67 -4.82
N GLU A 95 -6.12 21.58 -3.92
CA GLU A 95 -7.55 21.91 -3.72
C GLU A 95 -8.23 22.38 -5.01
N GLN A 96 -7.57 23.26 -5.73
CA GLN A 96 -8.11 23.78 -6.99
C GLN A 96 -8.31 22.65 -8.02
N ARG A 97 -7.31 21.80 -8.20
CA ARG A 97 -7.36 20.68 -9.15
C ARG A 97 -8.41 19.63 -8.76
N VAL A 98 -8.51 19.27 -7.47
CA VAL A 98 -9.56 18.36 -7.01
C VAL A 98 -10.94 18.96 -7.22
N THR A 99 -11.15 20.25 -6.96
CA THR A 99 -12.43 20.93 -7.20
C THR A 99 -12.79 20.91 -8.69
N GLN A 100 -11.83 21.13 -9.57
CA GLN A 100 -12.06 21.06 -11.04
C GLN A 100 -12.43 19.62 -11.47
N LEU A 101 -11.75 18.60 -10.93
CA LEU A 101 -12.08 17.21 -11.23
C LEU A 101 -13.47 16.83 -10.72
N ARG A 102 -13.87 17.31 -9.52
CA ARG A 102 -15.23 17.09 -9.00
C ARG A 102 -16.30 17.64 -9.94
N GLY A 103 -16.16 18.88 -10.39
CA GLY A 103 -17.08 19.47 -11.38
C GLY A 103 -17.11 18.70 -12.70
N ARG A 104 -15.94 18.25 -13.19
CA ARG A 104 -15.83 17.44 -14.41
C ARG A 104 -16.52 16.07 -14.32
N PHE A 105 -16.46 15.41 -13.14
CA PHE A 105 -16.97 14.06 -12.95
C PHE A 105 -18.38 14.01 -12.32
N GLY A 106 -18.94 15.16 -11.96
CA GLY A 106 -20.24 15.21 -11.27
C GLY A 106 -20.16 14.74 -9.81
N TRP A 107 -19.01 14.91 -9.15
CA TRP A 107 -18.77 14.51 -7.74
C TRP A 107 -18.74 15.71 -6.79
N GLU A 108 -19.58 16.70 -7.04
CA GLU A 108 -19.64 17.97 -6.32
C GLU A 108 -20.24 17.82 -4.92
N THR A 109 -21.05 16.76 -4.71
CA THR A 109 -21.65 16.48 -3.40
C THR A 109 -20.72 15.56 -2.60
N TYR A 110 -20.20 16.06 -1.47
CA TYR A 110 -19.32 15.30 -0.57
C TYR A 110 -19.49 15.79 0.89
N ALA A 111 -19.06 14.97 1.84
CA ALA A 111 -19.17 15.25 3.28
C ALA A 111 -17.80 15.46 3.91
N GLY A 112 -17.59 16.58 4.59
CA GLY A 112 -16.32 16.93 5.24
C GLY A 112 -15.36 17.65 4.31
N GLU A 113 -14.08 17.30 4.40
CA GLU A 113 -13.02 17.97 3.63
C GLU A 113 -12.97 17.48 2.17
N ASN A 114 -12.60 18.38 1.28
CA ASN A 114 -12.39 18.11 -0.15
C ASN A 114 -11.18 17.22 -0.39
N VAL A 115 -10.14 17.42 0.40
CA VAL A 115 -8.84 16.72 0.33
C VAL A 115 -8.40 16.36 1.73
N GLU A 116 -7.74 15.20 1.89
CA GLU A 116 -7.05 14.83 3.12
C GLU A 116 -5.53 14.91 2.89
N TYR A 117 -4.86 15.69 3.74
CA TYR A 117 -3.41 15.91 3.67
C TYR A 117 -2.70 15.14 4.76
N HIS A 118 -1.67 14.40 4.38
CA HIS A 118 -0.84 13.64 5.31
C HIS A 118 0.49 14.36 5.57
N PRO A 119 1.04 14.29 6.78
CA PRO A 119 2.33 14.92 7.11
C PRO A 119 3.47 14.48 6.18
N SER A 120 3.42 13.26 5.67
CA SER A 120 4.40 12.71 4.72
C SER A 120 4.44 13.43 3.35
N GLY A 121 3.44 14.27 3.04
CA GLY A 121 3.25 14.84 1.71
C GLY A 121 2.33 14.02 0.82
N CYS A 122 1.91 12.82 1.26
CA CYS A 122 0.83 12.10 0.59
C CYS A 122 -0.49 12.87 0.69
N VAL A 123 -1.34 12.66 -0.29
CA VAL A 123 -2.64 13.30 -0.41
C VAL A 123 -3.70 12.26 -0.74
N THR A 124 -4.87 12.39 -0.12
CA THR A 124 -6.03 11.57 -0.50
C THR A 124 -7.13 12.47 -1.06
N PHE A 125 -7.61 12.15 -2.26
CA PHE A 125 -8.83 12.71 -2.84
C PHE A 125 -10.01 11.78 -2.51
N PRO A 126 -10.76 12.06 -1.43
CA PRO A 126 -11.92 11.25 -1.03
C PRO A 126 -13.13 11.66 -1.86
N VAL A 127 -13.56 10.83 -2.82
CA VAL A 127 -14.66 11.17 -3.75
C VAL A 127 -15.93 11.57 -3.01
N LEU A 128 -16.28 10.85 -1.96
CA LEU A 128 -17.44 11.16 -1.11
C LEU A 128 -17.13 12.10 0.06
N GLY A 129 -15.86 12.56 0.17
CA GLY A 129 -15.39 13.39 1.28
C GLY A 129 -14.94 12.60 2.50
N THR A 130 -14.18 13.27 3.38
CA THR A 130 -13.54 12.64 4.54
C THR A 130 -14.55 12.12 5.59
N LYS A 131 -15.71 12.76 5.70
CA LYS A 131 -16.76 12.45 6.68
C LYS A 131 -17.93 11.64 6.11
N ALA A 132 -17.83 11.11 4.89
CA ALA A 132 -18.86 10.24 4.34
C ALA A 132 -19.04 8.98 5.20
N VAL A 133 -20.26 8.49 5.30
CA VAL A 133 -20.62 7.30 6.06
C VAL A 133 -19.95 6.07 5.46
N GLN A 134 -19.50 5.15 6.30
CA GLN A 134 -18.77 3.94 5.86
C GLN A 134 -19.58 3.11 4.85
N GLN A 135 -20.89 2.97 5.08
CA GLN A 135 -21.77 2.23 4.18
C GLN A 135 -21.78 2.84 2.78
N ASP A 136 -21.84 4.18 2.67
CA ASP A 136 -21.81 4.89 1.39
C ASP A 136 -20.47 4.71 0.69
N LYS A 137 -19.36 4.77 1.44
CA LYS A 137 -18.02 4.52 0.90
C LYS A 137 -17.88 3.12 0.30
N LEU A 138 -18.41 2.10 0.99
CA LEU A 138 -18.35 0.71 0.52
C LEU A 138 -19.24 0.46 -0.70
N SER A 139 -20.40 1.09 -0.77
CA SER A 139 -21.37 0.91 -1.88
C SER A 139 -21.10 1.79 -3.10
N PHE A 140 -20.25 2.82 -2.98
CA PHE A 140 -20.00 3.78 -4.05
C PHE A 140 -19.41 3.15 -5.32
N ASP A 141 -18.34 2.38 -5.16
CA ASP A 141 -17.56 1.83 -6.27
C ASP A 141 -16.85 0.53 -5.85
N PRO A 142 -17.63 -0.52 -5.51
CA PRO A 142 -17.09 -1.75 -4.93
C PRO A 142 -16.15 -2.51 -5.87
N ASP A 143 -16.35 -2.40 -7.18
CA ASP A 143 -15.50 -3.01 -8.22
C ASP A 143 -14.48 -2.03 -8.83
N ARG A 144 -14.35 -0.83 -8.25
CA ARG A 144 -13.43 0.25 -8.65
C ARG A 144 -13.63 0.77 -10.10
N LYS A 145 -14.69 0.35 -10.80
CA LYS A 145 -14.91 0.72 -12.21
C LYS A 145 -15.15 2.20 -12.43
N LYS A 146 -15.90 2.86 -11.53
CA LYS A 146 -16.19 4.30 -11.65
C LYS A 146 -14.90 5.13 -11.58
N ARG A 147 -14.04 4.82 -10.60
CA ARG A 147 -12.76 5.52 -10.43
C ARG A 147 -11.76 5.16 -11.53
N ARG A 148 -11.70 3.89 -11.94
CA ARG A 148 -10.84 3.46 -13.06
C ARG A 148 -11.23 4.11 -14.38
N ALA A 149 -12.51 4.38 -14.62
CA ALA A 149 -12.98 5.06 -15.84
C ALA A 149 -12.44 6.50 -16.00
N VAL A 150 -12.06 7.15 -14.91
CA VAL A 150 -11.53 8.52 -14.91
C VAL A 150 -10.06 8.60 -14.45
N TYR A 151 -9.43 7.46 -14.19
CA TYR A 151 -8.10 7.35 -13.61
C TYR A 151 -7.05 8.17 -14.36
N GLU A 152 -6.94 8.00 -15.67
CA GLU A 152 -5.98 8.73 -16.52
C GLU A 152 -6.13 10.26 -16.42
N GLN A 153 -7.37 10.73 -16.21
CA GLN A 153 -7.64 12.16 -16.08
C GLN A 153 -7.15 12.67 -14.71
N VAL A 154 -7.25 11.85 -13.67
CA VAL A 154 -6.70 12.17 -12.35
C VAL A 154 -5.17 12.15 -12.40
N VAL A 155 -4.56 11.13 -13.00
CA VAL A 155 -3.10 11.07 -13.23
C VAL A 155 -2.59 12.31 -13.96
N ALA A 156 -3.26 12.70 -15.06
CA ALA A 156 -2.87 13.88 -15.83
C ALA A 156 -2.98 15.19 -15.05
N ALA A 157 -3.90 15.27 -14.08
CA ALA A 157 -4.06 16.44 -13.22
C ALA A 157 -2.96 16.54 -12.14
N PHE A 158 -2.28 15.44 -11.79
CA PHE A 158 -1.29 15.37 -10.72
C PHE A 158 0.04 14.74 -11.19
N PRO A 159 0.75 15.38 -12.16
CA PRO A 159 1.96 14.80 -12.74
C PRO A 159 3.12 14.62 -11.75
N GLU A 160 3.12 15.34 -10.64
CA GLU A 160 4.11 15.26 -9.56
C GLU A 160 3.85 14.12 -8.56
N TYR A 161 2.69 13.44 -8.68
CA TYR A 161 2.31 12.32 -7.83
C TYR A 161 2.24 11.01 -8.60
N HIS A 162 2.44 9.89 -7.91
CA HIS A 162 1.87 8.62 -8.27
C HIS A 162 0.45 8.56 -7.71
N VAL A 163 -0.53 8.27 -8.57
CA VAL A 163 -1.95 8.21 -8.21
C VAL A 163 -2.38 6.76 -8.14
N PHE A 164 -3.14 6.41 -7.11
CA PHE A 164 -3.69 5.06 -6.92
C PHE A 164 -5.21 5.13 -6.73
N VAL A 165 -5.91 4.12 -7.24
CA VAL A 165 -7.34 3.90 -6.94
C VAL A 165 -7.43 3.27 -5.56
N GLY A 166 -7.28 4.11 -4.53
CA GLY A 166 -7.13 3.70 -3.13
C GLY A 166 -8.45 3.48 -2.40
N GLY A 167 -8.38 2.73 -1.31
CA GLY A 167 -9.51 2.51 -0.42
C GLY A 167 -10.82 2.12 -1.12
N SER A 168 -11.96 2.41 -0.47
CA SER A 168 -13.30 2.10 -1.00
C SER A 168 -13.86 3.21 -1.91
N SER A 169 -13.42 4.47 -1.76
CA SER A 169 -13.98 5.62 -2.46
C SER A 169 -13.01 6.79 -2.63
N SER A 170 -11.70 6.53 -2.72
CA SER A 170 -10.68 7.59 -2.84
C SER A 170 -9.71 7.33 -3.98
N PHE A 171 -8.97 8.38 -4.34
CA PHE A 171 -7.65 8.27 -4.97
C PHE A 171 -6.62 8.64 -3.93
N ASP A 172 -5.61 7.80 -3.77
CA ASP A 172 -4.47 8.09 -2.93
C ASP A 172 -3.31 8.53 -3.81
N MET A 173 -2.54 9.51 -3.35
CA MET A 173 -1.47 10.12 -4.13
C MET A 173 -0.20 10.19 -3.30
N ALA A 174 0.88 9.60 -3.79
CA ALA A 174 2.20 9.68 -3.18
C ALA A 174 3.11 10.57 -4.02
N PRO A 175 3.88 11.49 -3.43
CA PRO A 175 4.84 12.31 -4.18
C PRO A 175 5.82 11.42 -4.95
N LYS A 176 6.11 11.73 -6.21
CA LYS A 176 7.15 11.01 -6.96
C LYS A 176 8.53 11.23 -6.32
N PRO A 177 9.41 10.20 -6.31
CA PRO A 177 9.27 8.90 -6.99
C PRO A 177 8.59 7.81 -6.15
N TYR A 178 8.03 8.13 -4.97
CA TYR A 178 7.57 7.17 -3.97
C TYR A 178 6.37 6.35 -4.44
N ASN A 179 6.55 5.03 -4.50
CA ASN A 179 5.56 3.97 -4.69
C ASN A 179 6.14 2.67 -4.13
N LYS A 180 5.38 1.59 -4.13
CA LYS A 180 5.82 0.32 -3.55
C LYS A 180 7.05 -0.28 -4.25
N TYR A 181 7.15 -0.16 -5.57
CA TYR A 181 8.32 -0.63 -6.32
C TYR A 181 9.58 0.16 -5.95
N HIS A 182 9.51 1.49 -6.00
CA HIS A 182 10.65 2.35 -5.63
C HIS A 182 11.14 2.06 -4.21
N ALA A 183 10.20 1.91 -3.27
CA ALA A 183 10.51 1.61 -1.88
C ALA A 183 11.19 0.25 -1.70
N LEU A 184 10.71 -0.77 -2.41
CA LEU A 184 11.29 -2.12 -2.37
C LEU A 184 12.65 -2.18 -3.06
N ASP A 185 12.82 -1.50 -4.20
CA ASP A 185 14.10 -1.40 -4.92
C ASP A 185 15.17 -0.69 -4.08
N GLU A 186 14.82 0.42 -3.39
CA GLU A 186 15.74 1.07 -2.44
C GLU A 186 16.15 0.12 -1.31
N TYR A 187 15.18 -0.58 -0.71
CA TYR A 187 15.46 -1.55 0.35
C TYR A 187 16.38 -2.68 -0.11
N CYS A 188 16.13 -3.21 -1.30
CA CYS A 188 16.99 -4.24 -1.90
C CYS A 188 18.43 -3.75 -2.12
N ARG A 189 18.59 -2.52 -2.65
CA ARG A 189 19.90 -1.90 -2.85
C ARG A 189 20.66 -1.69 -1.55
N GLU A 190 20.00 -1.25 -0.49
CA GLU A 190 20.61 -1.07 0.84
C GLU A 190 21.13 -2.39 1.42
N LEU A 191 20.46 -3.51 1.15
CA LEU A 191 20.83 -4.83 1.65
C LEU A 191 21.72 -5.64 0.69
N GLY A 192 21.97 -5.16 -0.53
CA GLY A 192 22.70 -5.91 -1.55
C GLY A 192 21.92 -7.15 -2.03
N ILE A 193 20.60 -7.11 -2.05
CA ILE A 193 19.69 -8.14 -2.56
C ILE A 193 19.32 -7.79 -4.00
N THR A 194 19.44 -8.76 -4.93
CA THR A 194 18.97 -8.58 -6.31
C THR A 194 17.48 -8.91 -6.44
N HIS A 195 16.79 -8.34 -7.43
CA HIS A 195 15.36 -8.59 -7.66
C HIS A 195 15.02 -10.07 -7.86
N GLU A 196 15.93 -10.85 -8.45
CA GLU A 196 15.80 -12.32 -8.59
C GLU A 196 15.74 -13.07 -7.25
N GLN A 197 16.17 -12.43 -6.16
CA GLN A 197 16.15 -12.97 -4.80
C GLN A 197 14.93 -12.51 -4.00
N VAL A 198 14.01 -11.78 -4.65
CA VAL A 198 12.83 -11.19 -4.02
C VAL A 198 11.55 -11.80 -4.57
N VAL A 199 10.62 -12.07 -3.69
CA VAL A 199 9.24 -12.36 -4.03
C VAL A 199 8.36 -11.28 -3.40
N TYR A 200 7.48 -10.69 -4.19
CA TYR A 200 6.45 -9.79 -3.69
C TYR A 200 5.09 -10.47 -3.73
N VAL A 201 4.29 -10.27 -2.71
CA VAL A 201 2.94 -10.86 -2.56
C VAL A 201 1.94 -9.72 -2.40
N GLY A 202 0.93 -9.65 -3.28
CA GLY A 202 -0.02 -8.55 -3.30
C GLY A 202 -1.34 -8.88 -3.99
N ASP A 203 -2.37 -8.03 -3.81
CA ASP A 203 -3.71 -8.18 -4.38
C ASP A 203 -4.07 -7.08 -5.39
N ASP A 204 -3.56 -5.87 -5.22
CA ASP A 204 -3.98 -4.70 -6.00
C ASP A 204 -3.03 -4.38 -7.16
N TYR A 205 -2.87 -5.36 -8.06
CA TYR A 205 -1.94 -5.33 -9.21
C TYR A 205 -2.56 -4.84 -10.53
N GLY A 206 -3.87 -4.57 -10.55
CA GLY A 206 -4.55 -4.06 -11.74
C GLY A 206 -4.32 -2.56 -11.99
N PRO A 207 -4.81 -1.99 -13.13
CA PRO A 207 -4.58 -0.59 -13.49
C PRO A 207 -4.97 0.39 -12.38
N GLY A 208 -3.99 1.21 -11.95
CA GLY A 208 -4.14 2.16 -10.85
C GLY A 208 -4.08 1.52 -9.47
N GLY A 209 -3.81 0.22 -9.35
CA GLY A 209 -3.58 -0.44 -8.09
C GLY A 209 -2.24 -0.07 -7.45
N ASN A 210 -2.14 -0.16 -6.14
CA ASN A 210 -0.92 0.25 -5.45
C ASN A 210 0.23 -0.76 -5.56
N ASP A 211 -0.06 -2.01 -5.97
CA ASP A 211 0.92 -3.06 -6.27
C ASP A 211 1.31 -3.10 -7.76
N GLU A 212 0.59 -2.38 -8.63
CA GLU A 212 0.81 -2.40 -10.08
C GLU A 212 2.27 -2.13 -10.45
N SER A 213 2.93 -1.18 -9.78
CA SER A 213 4.32 -0.83 -10.05
C SER A 213 5.29 -1.98 -9.78
N VAL A 214 5.01 -2.84 -8.80
CA VAL A 214 5.81 -4.05 -8.52
C VAL A 214 5.44 -5.17 -9.49
N TYR A 215 4.14 -5.34 -9.77
CA TYR A 215 3.65 -6.36 -10.70
C TYR A 215 4.22 -6.20 -12.12
N LEU A 216 4.39 -4.95 -12.58
CA LEU A 216 4.98 -4.63 -13.89
C LEU A 216 6.51 -4.62 -13.91
N SER A 217 7.17 -4.87 -12.79
CA SER A 217 8.62 -4.90 -12.67
C SER A 217 9.21 -6.29 -12.98
N ASP A 218 10.50 -6.44 -12.77
CA ASP A 218 11.24 -7.71 -12.87
C ASP A 218 11.24 -8.53 -11.57
N ILE A 219 10.58 -8.05 -10.50
CA ILE A 219 10.44 -8.77 -9.24
C ILE A 219 9.38 -9.87 -9.40
N THR A 220 9.69 -11.07 -8.90
CA THR A 220 8.71 -12.18 -8.91
C THR A 220 7.48 -11.80 -8.07
N PHE A 221 6.30 -11.82 -8.69
CA PHE A 221 5.05 -11.45 -8.05
C PHE A 221 4.14 -12.67 -7.85
N ILE A 222 3.60 -12.83 -6.63
CA ILE A 222 2.57 -13.82 -6.31
C ILE A 222 1.26 -13.07 -6.03
N THR A 223 0.22 -13.37 -6.80
CA THR A 223 -1.10 -12.76 -6.61
C THR A 223 -1.90 -13.48 -5.53
N VAL A 224 -2.47 -12.69 -4.61
CA VAL A 224 -3.42 -13.15 -3.59
C VAL A 224 -4.70 -12.35 -3.76
N ASP A 225 -5.70 -12.91 -4.42
CA ASP A 225 -6.99 -12.22 -4.67
C ASP A 225 -7.95 -12.31 -3.48
N ASP A 226 -7.65 -13.17 -2.53
CA ASP A 226 -8.37 -13.36 -1.27
C ASP A 226 -7.39 -13.73 -0.17
N TYR A 227 -7.27 -12.88 0.85
CA TYR A 227 -6.36 -13.07 1.99
C TYR A 227 -6.53 -14.43 2.70
N ARG A 228 -7.71 -15.07 2.59
CA ARG A 228 -7.98 -16.41 3.15
C ARG A 228 -7.24 -17.52 2.40
N THR A 229 -6.79 -17.25 1.17
CA THR A 229 -6.00 -18.20 0.37
C THR A 229 -4.50 -17.98 0.52
N PHE A 230 -4.07 -17.05 1.37
CA PHE A 230 -2.66 -16.70 1.56
C PHE A 230 -1.78 -17.93 1.87
N GLY A 231 -2.21 -18.79 2.79
CA GLY A 231 -1.48 -20.01 3.14
C GLY A 231 -1.28 -20.96 1.95
N GLU A 232 -2.30 -21.14 1.12
CA GLU A 232 -2.21 -21.96 -0.10
C GLU A 232 -1.20 -21.39 -1.10
N LYS A 233 -1.22 -20.04 -1.27
CA LYS A 233 -0.29 -19.35 -2.17
C LYS A 233 1.17 -19.42 -1.69
N MET A 234 1.39 -19.48 -0.37
CA MET A 234 2.73 -19.59 0.22
C MET A 234 3.24 -21.03 0.32
N ALA A 235 2.39 -22.04 0.13
CA ALA A 235 2.78 -23.44 0.23
C ALA A 235 4.02 -23.82 -0.61
N PRO A 236 4.22 -23.34 -1.86
CA PRO A 236 5.43 -23.62 -2.63
C PRO A 236 6.73 -23.10 -2.01
N LEU A 237 6.66 -21.99 -1.26
CA LEU A 237 7.81 -21.40 -0.55
C LEU A 237 8.13 -22.14 0.75
N LEU A 238 7.13 -22.81 1.32
CA LEU A 238 7.28 -23.61 2.54
C LEU A 238 7.69 -25.07 2.27
N ALA A 239 7.46 -25.57 1.04
CA ALA A 239 7.76 -26.97 0.66
C ALA A 239 9.25 -27.20 0.33
N ASP A 240 10.02 -26.14 0.00
CA ASP A 240 11.46 -26.21 -0.30
C ASP A 240 12.29 -26.07 1.00
#